data_c84a4d197c49bec72f42f8d1e63d354b
#
_entry.id   c84a4d197c49bec72f42f8d1e63d354b
#
_cell.length_a   1.000
_cell.length_b   1.000
_cell.length_c   1.000
_cell.angle_alpha   90.00
_cell.angle_beta   90.00
_cell.angle_gamma   90.00
#
_symmetry.space_group_name_H-M   'P 1'
#
loop_
_entity.id
_entity.type
_entity.pdbx_description
1 polymer ?
#
loop_
_entity_poly.entity_id
_entity_poly.type
_entity_poly.pdbx_seq_one_letter_code
_entity_poly.pdbx_strand_id
1 'polypeptide(L)'
;NASGDTIIMTFLEDELDRLRIIGGSKGKYIPDSVSTDMDSPVIYTADKIQYRLKDEETDFEGQANIKHENSNLEAGFITVNWQTNMLSAIPKLESDTLSEPIFPVIKEKGKDPMSGDGMTYNLNTKKGRVTKGHTKADDGFYTGNQIRNETKKVFYIENSTYTTCDLDTAHFHFESTKMKIIQNDVVIARPIILHLGQIPIFGLPLGIFPHKGGQRHSGWIMPSYGDSKNRGQYIQGLGFFW
;
A
#
# COMPACT_ATOMS: atom_id res chain seq x y z
N ASN A 1 14.17 5.66 -22.25
CA ASN A 1 15.62 5.45 -22.12
C ASN A 1 15.87 4.50 -20.96
N ALA A 2 16.73 3.48 -21.18
CA ALA A 2 17.13 2.55 -20.15
C ALA A 2 18.65 2.26 -20.25
N SER A 3 19.27 1.90 -19.13
CA SER A 3 20.69 1.55 -19.03
C SER A 3 20.93 0.52 -17.95
N GLY A 4 22.03 -0.20 -18.04
CA GLY A 4 22.51 -1.21 -17.10
C GLY A 4 23.83 -1.79 -17.58
N ASP A 5 24.39 -2.74 -16.82
CA ASP A 5 25.71 -3.30 -17.12
C ASP A 5 25.70 -4.20 -18.36
N THR A 6 24.62 -4.96 -18.55
CA THR A 6 24.47 -5.90 -19.68
C THR A 6 23.09 -5.74 -20.31
N ILE A 7 23.07 -5.61 -21.64
CA ILE A 7 21.82 -5.52 -22.43
C ILE A 7 21.78 -6.72 -23.38
N ILE A 8 20.72 -7.53 -23.28
CA ILE A 8 20.49 -8.73 -24.11
C ILE A 8 19.23 -8.48 -24.94
N MET A 9 19.35 -8.56 -26.25
CA MET A 9 18.26 -8.45 -27.18
C MET A 9 17.92 -9.84 -27.76
N THR A 10 16.66 -10.20 -27.75
CA THR A 10 16.16 -11.46 -28.33
C THR A 10 15.23 -11.11 -29.47
N PHE A 11 15.50 -11.69 -30.64
CA PHE A 11 14.72 -11.50 -31.86
C PHE A 11 13.89 -12.77 -32.13
N LEU A 12 12.69 -12.59 -32.60
CA LEU A 12 11.80 -13.63 -33.10
C LEU A 12 11.27 -13.21 -34.48
N GLU A 13 11.50 -14.03 -35.51
CA GLU A 13 11.10 -13.72 -36.91
C GLU A 13 11.62 -12.34 -37.40
N ASP A 14 12.89 -12.04 -37.10
CA ASP A 14 13.56 -10.77 -37.39
C ASP A 14 13.01 -9.52 -36.67
N GLU A 15 12.02 -9.67 -35.79
CA GLU A 15 11.51 -8.61 -34.94
C GLU A 15 12.06 -8.72 -33.52
N LEU A 16 12.32 -7.58 -32.87
CA LEU A 16 12.75 -7.53 -31.48
C LEU A 16 11.59 -7.98 -30.56
N ASP A 17 11.73 -9.15 -29.94
CA ASP A 17 10.72 -9.74 -29.06
C ASP A 17 10.93 -9.30 -27.61
N ARG A 18 12.17 -9.39 -27.11
CA ARG A 18 12.52 -9.11 -25.71
C ARG A 18 13.81 -8.32 -25.60
N LEU A 19 13.77 -7.36 -24.68
CA LEU A 19 14.96 -6.64 -24.25
C LEU A 19 15.18 -6.88 -22.75
N ARG A 20 16.31 -7.43 -22.37
CA ARG A 20 16.68 -7.68 -20.98
C ARG A 20 17.89 -6.84 -20.60
N ILE A 21 17.79 -6.16 -19.47
CA ILE A 21 18.85 -5.34 -18.89
C ILE A 21 19.17 -5.91 -17.52
N ILE A 22 20.45 -6.14 -17.23
CA ILE A 22 20.93 -6.79 -16.00
C ILE A 22 22.04 -5.92 -15.39
N GLY A 23 22.02 -5.81 -14.06
CA GLY A 23 23.02 -5.09 -13.27
C GLY A 23 22.76 -3.57 -13.24
N GLY A 24 22.44 -3.03 -12.06
CA GLY A 24 22.21 -1.60 -11.85
C GLY A 24 21.19 -1.00 -12.82
N SER A 25 20.18 -1.79 -13.21
CA SER A 25 19.26 -1.44 -14.29
C SER A 25 18.40 -0.25 -13.90
N LYS A 26 18.35 0.77 -14.75
CA LYS A 26 17.54 1.97 -14.54
C LYS A 26 16.98 2.48 -15.85
N GLY A 27 15.83 3.14 -15.76
CA GLY A 27 15.24 3.75 -16.93
C GLY A 27 14.20 4.81 -16.58
N LYS A 28 13.75 5.46 -17.67
CA LYS A 28 12.73 6.49 -17.62
C LYS A 28 11.76 6.28 -18.77
N TYR A 29 10.50 6.09 -18.44
CA TYR A 29 9.39 6.13 -19.39
C TYR A 29 8.85 7.56 -19.45
N ILE A 30 8.74 8.11 -20.64
CA ILE A 30 8.14 9.43 -20.90
C ILE A 30 6.86 9.12 -21.69
N PRO A 31 5.68 9.38 -21.11
CA PRO A 31 4.42 9.20 -21.84
C PRO A 31 4.38 10.09 -23.06
N ASP A 32 3.81 9.60 -24.15
CA ASP A 32 3.54 10.44 -25.32
C ASP A 32 2.29 11.28 -25.04
N SER A 33 2.44 12.59 -25.13
CA SER A 33 1.40 13.57 -24.80
C SER A 33 0.12 13.47 -25.65
N VAL A 34 0.11 12.63 -26.66
CA VAL A 34 -1.00 12.46 -27.59
C VAL A 34 -1.87 11.23 -27.24
N SER A 35 -1.36 10.25 -26.49
CA SER A 35 -2.01 8.96 -26.32
C SER A 35 -2.33 8.55 -24.88
N THR A 36 -1.88 9.29 -23.86
CA THR A 36 -2.07 8.89 -22.47
C THR A 36 -2.44 10.06 -21.57
N ASP A 37 -3.39 9.83 -20.65
CA ASP A 37 -3.72 10.77 -19.55
C ASP A 37 -2.61 10.89 -18.49
N MET A 38 -1.40 10.36 -18.77
CA MET A 38 -0.23 10.43 -17.90
C MET A 38 0.61 11.68 -18.24
N ASP A 39 0.62 12.64 -17.34
CA ASP A 39 1.36 13.91 -17.52
C ASP A 39 2.80 13.85 -17.01
N SER A 40 3.18 12.79 -16.29
CA SER A 40 4.46 12.74 -15.57
C SER A 40 5.30 11.51 -15.94
N PRO A 41 6.63 11.67 -16.03
CA PRO A 41 7.51 10.55 -16.33
C PRO A 41 7.54 9.53 -15.19
N VAL A 42 7.66 8.25 -15.55
CA VAL A 42 7.88 7.14 -14.64
C VAL A 42 9.37 6.81 -14.62
N ILE A 43 10.00 6.88 -13.46
CA ILE A 43 11.41 6.53 -13.25
C ILE A 43 11.44 5.18 -12.54
N TYR A 44 12.29 4.25 -13.01
CA TYR A 44 12.37 2.94 -12.43
C TYR A 44 13.80 2.42 -12.33
N THR A 45 14.03 1.60 -11.31
CA THR A 45 15.28 0.87 -11.08
C THR A 45 14.99 -0.54 -10.64
N ALA A 46 15.85 -1.50 -10.98
CA ALA A 46 15.79 -2.88 -10.53
C ALA A 46 17.15 -3.57 -10.75
N ASP A 47 17.34 -4.75 -10.17
CA ASP A 47 18.53 -5.55 -10.47
C ASP A 47 18.48 -6.09 -11.91
N LYS A 48 17.27 -6.42 -12.36
CA LYS A 48 16.99 -6.88 -13.73
C LYS A 48 15.70 -6.29 -14.24
N ILE A 49 15.70 -5.81 -15.49
CA ILE A 49 14.53 -5.31 -16.20
C ILE A 49 14.36 -6.13 -17.48
N GLN A 50 13.12 -6.60 -17.73
CA GLN A 50 12.78 -7.31 -18.94
C GLN A 50 11.58 -6.66 -19.62
N TYR A 51 11.80 -6.15 -20.82
CA TYR A 51 10.72 -5.65 -21.68
C TYR A 51 10.24 -6.77 -22.59
N ARG A 52 8.94 -7.01 -22.59
CA ARG A 52 8.20 -7.89 -23.52
C ARG A 52 7.47 -7.00 -24.50
N LEU A 53 8.04 -6.79 -25.67
CA LEU A 53 7.57 -5.76 -26.59
C LEU A 53 6.20 -6.10 -27.20
N LYS A 54 5.95 -7.37 -27.51
CA LYS A 54 4.66 -7.80 -28.07
C LYS A 54 3.50 -7.66 -27.07
N ASP A 55 3.79 -7.87 -25.79
CA ASP A 55 2.79 -7.79 -24.70
C ASP A 55 2.65 -6.38 -24.14
N GLU A 56 3.52 -5.46 -24.55
CA GLU A 56 3.67 -4.11 -23.98
C GLU A 56 3.85 -4.15 -22.45
N GLU A 57 4.57 -5.17 -21.96
CA GLU A 57 4.82 -5.39 -20.54
C GLU A 57 6.30 -5.24 -20.19
N THR A 58 6.54 -4.77 -18.99
CA THR A 58 7.89 -4.68 -18.42
C THR A 58 7.91 -5.30 -17.03
N ASP A 59 8.80 -6.25 -16.83
CA ASP A 59 9.07 -6.86 -15.54
C ASP A 59 10.32 -6.25 -14.91
N PHE A 60 10.21 -5.92 -13.64
CA PHE A 60 11.28 -5.42 -12.78
C PHE A 60 11.52 -6.43 -11.68
N GLU A 61 12.71 -6.97 -11.61
CA GLU A 61 13.06 -8.07 -10.71
C GLU A 61 14.25 -7.67 -9.82
N GLY A 62 14.12 -7.92 -8.51
CA GLY A 62 15.12 -7.65 -7.49
C GLY A 62 15.20 -6.15 -7.17
N GLN A 63 14.97 -5.77 -5.93
CA GLN A 63 14.97 -4.39 -5.42
C GLN A 63 14.29 -3.39 -6.37
N ALA A 64 13.16 -3.84 -6.96
CA ALA A 64 12.44 -3.05 -7.92
C ALA A 64 11.85 -1.79 -7.26
N ASN A 65 12.07 -0.64 -7.89
CA ASN A 65 11.60 0.64 -7.41
C ASN A 65 11.03 1.43 -8.59
N ILE A 66 9.80 1.91 -8.43
CA ILE A 66 9.10 2.74 -9.42
C ILE A 66 8.65 4.04 -8.77
N LYS A 67 9.10 5.16 -9.35
CA LYS A 67 8.73 6.51 -8.94
C LYS A 67 7.83 7.15 -9.98
N HIS A 68 6.67 7.58 -9.55
CA HIS A 68 5.72 8.33 -10.36
C HIS A 68 5.13 9.47 -9.54
N GLU A 69 5.32 10.71 -9.98
CA GLU A 69 4.94 11.92 -9.23
C GLU A 69 5.49 11.93 -7.79
N ASN A 70 4.57 11.90 -6.81
CA ASN A 70 4.87 11.89 -5.38
C ASN A 70 4.85 10.50 -4.76
N SER A 71 4.67 9.46 -5.56
CA SER A 71 4.56 8.06 -5.12
C SER A 71 5.82 7.30 -5.48
N ASN A 72 6.28 6.48 -4.56
CA ASN A 72 7.39 5.56 -4.72
C ASN A 72 6.94 4.16 -4.31
N LEU A 73 6.99 3.20 -5.23
CA LEU A 73 6.68 1.80 -4.98
C LEU A 73 7.96 0.98 -5.01
N GLU A 74 8.21 0.25 -3.96
CA GLU A 74 9.31 -0.68 -3.79
C GLU A 74 8.76 -2.10 -3.66
N ALA A 75 9.35 -3.10 -4.33
CA ALA A 75 8.96 -4.51 -4.20
C ALA A 75 10.05 -5.45 -4.69
N GLY A 76 9.91 -6.73 -4.40
CA GLY A 76 10.81 -7.76 -4.93
C GLY A 76 10.57 -8.03 -6.41
N PHE A 77 9.32 -7.90 -6.89
CA PHE A 77 8.95 -8.05 -8.29
C PHE A 77 7.81 -7.11 -8.64
N ILE A 78 7.96 -6.37 -9.74
CA ILE A 78 6.93 -5.47 -10.27
C ILE A 78 6.75 -5.76 -11.76
N THR A 79 5.49 -5.86 -12.20
CA THR A 79 5.12 -5.89 -13.61
C THR A 79 4.33 -4.64 -13.95
N VAL A 80 4.67 -3.99 -15.04
CA VAL A 80 3.90 -2.87 -15.62
C VAL A 80 3.39 -3.26 -16.99
N ASN A 81 2.09 -3.21 -17.20
CA ASN A 81 1.47 -3.30 -18.50
C ASN A 81 1.19 -1.89 -18.99
N TRP A 82 1.88 -1.47 -20.05
CA TRP A 82 1.82 -0.09 -20.56
C TRP A 82 0.57 0.21 -21.37
N GLN A 83 -0.08 -0.82 -21.95
CA GLN A 83 -1.33 -0.67 -22.67
C GLN A 83 -2.49 -0.32 -21.73
N THR A 84 -2.58 -1.02 -20.59
CA THR A 84 -3.62 -0.81 -19.58
C THR A 84 -3.22 0.17 -18.50
N ASN A 85 -1.96 0.57 -18.47
CA ASN A 85 -1.33 1.38 -17.41
C ASN A 85 -1.49 0.76 -16.01
N MET A 86 -1.56 -0.57 -15.96
CA MET A 86 -1.67 -1.32 -14.72
C MET A 86 -0.30 -1.78 -14.24
N LEU A 87 -0.04 -1.52 -12.98
CA LEU A 87 1.12 -1.96 -12.25
C LEU A 87 0.70 -3.02 -11.24
N SER A 88 1.46 -4.10 -11.16
CA SER A 88 1.31 -5.17 -10.17
C SER A 88 2.64 -5.38 -9.46
N ALA A 89 2.62 -5.38 -8.13
CA ALA A 89 3.79 -5.62 -7.29
C ALA A 89 3.52 -6.77 -6.33
N ILE A 90 4.47 -7.70 -6.26
CA ILE A 90 4.41 -8.87 -5.39
C ILE A 90 5.77 -9.07 -4.69
N PRO A 91 5.82 -9.77 -3.55
CA PRO A 91 7.08 -10.15 -2.96
C PRO A 91 7.81 -11.12 -3.87
N LYS A 92 9.12 -10.98 -4.00
CA LYS A 92 9.96 -12.01 -4.61
C LYS A 92 10.39 -12.96 -3.50
N LEU A 93 9.97 -14.21 -3.62
CA LEU A 93 10.51 -15.32 -2.85
C LEU A 93 11.76 -15.80 -3.60
N GLU A 94 12.93 -15.50 -3.10
CA GLU A 94 14.15 -16.11 -3.64
C GLU A 94 14.18 -17.59 -3.21
N SER A 95 14.47 -18.46 -4.19
CA SER A 95 14.60 -19.90 -3.95
C SER A 95 15.85 -20.26 -3.12
N ASP A 96 16.75 -19.32 -2.92
CA ASP A 96 17.92 -19.45 -2.06
C ASP A 96 17.63 -18.87 -0.66
N THR A 97 17.58 -19.71 0.26
CA THR A 97 17.12 -19.80 1.63
C THR A 97 17.61 -18.76 2.65
N LEU A 98 18.24 -17.66 2.27
CA LEU A 98 18.84 -16.72 3.22
C LEU A 98 18.40 -15.25 3.07
N SER A 99 17.65 -14.90 2.03
CA SER A 99 17.15 -13.53 1.85
C SER A 99 15.70 -13.44 2.27
N GLU A 100 15.36 -12.48 3.12
CA GLU A 100 13.97 -12.18 3.45
C GLU A 100 13.23 -11.67 2.20
N PRO A 101 11.96 -12.08 2.00
CA PRO A 101 11.16 -11.61 0.87
C PRO A 101 10.96 -10.08 0.95
N ILE A 102 11.20 -9.38 -0.16
CA ILE A 102 10.97 -7.95 -0.26
C ILE A 102 9.49 -7.72 -0.58
N PHE A 103 8.72 -7.38 0.44
CA PHE A 103 7.30 -7.08 0.28
C PHE A 103 7.08 -5.73 -0.41
N PRO A 104 5.98 -5.59 -1.16
CA PRO A 104 5.58 -4.31 -1.72
C PRO A 104 5.35 -3.26 -0.65
N VAL A 105 5.96 -2.09 -0.84
CA VAL A 105 5.79 -0.90 0.01
C VAL A 105 5.56 0.32 -0.87
N ILE A 106 4.43 0.98 -0.69
CA ILE A 106 4.16 2.27 -1.33
C ILE A 106 4.39 3.41 -0.34
N LYS A 107 5.17 4.39 -0.77
CA LYS A 107 5.46 5.62 -0.02
C LYS A 107 4.93 6.81 -0.81
N GLU A 108 4.06 7.60 -0.24
CA GLU A 108 3.57 8.86 -0.83
C GLU A 108 4.03 10.04 0.02
N LYS A 109 4.38 11.14 -0.63
CA LYS A 109 4.79 12.36 0.08
C LYS A 109 3.69 12.86 1.02
N GLY A 110 4.02 12.96 2.32
CA GLY A 110 3.09 13.43 3.36
C GLY A 110 2.09 12.39 3.86
N LYS A 111 2.32 11.11 3.55
CA LYS A 111 1.55 9.97 4.10
C LYS A 111 2.49 8.94 4.68
N ASP A 112 1.98 8.17 5.63
CA ASP A 112 2.71 7.01 6.16
C ASP A 112 2.83 5.92 5.10
N PRO A 113 3.92 5.13 5.12
CA PRO A 113 4.10 4.02 4.21
C PRO A 113 3.00 2.96 4.38
N MET A 114 2.59 2.37 3.26
CA MET A 114 1.68 1.23 3.27
C MET A 114 2.39 0.03 2.65
N SER A 115 2.35 -1.11 3.32
CA SER A 115 2.91 -2.37 2.84
C SER A 115 1.85 -3.47 2.76
N GLY A 116 2.12 -4.54 2.05
CA GLY A 116 1.21 -5.68 1.91
C GLY A 116 1.80 -6.82 1.10
N ASP A 117 1.07 -7.95 1.02
CA ASP A 117 1.48 -9.14 0.28
C ASP A 117 1.38 -8.95 -1.25
N GLY A 118 0.62 -7.98 -1.70
CA GLY A 118 0.50 -7.65 -3.11
C GLY A 118 -0.13 -6.28 -3.30
N MET A 119 0.27 -5.60 -4.36
CA MET A 119 -0.27 -4.29 -4.72
C MET A 119 -0.59 -4.23 -6.20
N THR A 120 -1.71 -3.63 -6.54
CA THR A 120 -2.03 -3.24 -7.92
C THR A 120 -2.32 -1.75 -7.95
N TYR A 121 -1.88 -1.08 -8.98
CA TYR A 121 -2.06 0.36 -9.13
C TYR A 121 -2.24 0.73 -10.60
N ASN A 122 -3.20 1.57 -10.88
CA ASN A 122 -3.39 2.11 -12.22
C ASN A 122 -2.79 3.51 -12.29
N LEU A 123 -1.81 3.68 -13.15
CA LEU A 123 -1.04 4.93 -13.31
C LEU A 123 -1.90 6.10 -13.79
N ASN A 124 -2.94 5.85 -14.60
CA ASN A 124 -3.84 6.89 -15.11
C ASN A 124 -4.89 7.29 -14.08
N THR A 125 -5.65 6.33 -13.58
CA THR A 125 -6.78 6.60 -12.67
C THR A 125 -6.32 6.87 -11.24
N LYS A 126 -5.03 6.54 -10.93
CA LYS A 126 -4.43 6.65 -9.60
C LYS A 126 -5.18 5.83 -8.54
N LYS A 127 -5.92 4.80 -8.98
CA LYS A 127 -6.59 3.83 -8.12
C LYS A 127 -5.70 2.63 -7.88
N GLY A 128 -5.65 2.17 -6.64
CA GLY A 128 -4.85 1.03 -6.25
C GLY A 128 -5.58 0.10 -5.28
N ARG A 129 -5.02 -1.08 -5.14
CA ARG A 129 -5.45 -2.10 -4.19
C ARG A 129 -4.22 -2.72 -3.55
N VAL A 130 -4.30 -2.92 -2.24
CA VAL A 130 -3.30 -3.63 -1.46
C VAL A 130 -3.96 -4.84 -0.83
N THR A 131 -3.35 -6.00 -1.00
CA THR A 131 -3.78 -7.27 -0.40
C THR A 131 -3.00 -7.49 0.87
N LYS A 132 -3.68 -7.89 1.96
CA LYS A 132 -3.13 -8.01 3.31
C LYS A 132 -2.27 -6.80 3.68
N GLY A 133 -2.88 -5.63 3.49
CA GLY A 133 -2.22 -4.36 3.69
C GLY A 133 -2.11 -3.99 5.17
N HIS A 134 -1.03 -3.31 5.51
CA HIS A 134 -0.86 -2.67 6.81
C HIS A 134 -0.19 -1.30 6.64
N THR A 135 -0.62 -0.36 7.46
CA THR A 135 -0.09 0.99 7.50
C THR A 135 -0.21 1.55 8.91
N LYS A 136 0.69 2.46 9.22
CA LYS A 136 0.55 3.31 10.39
C LYS A 136 -0.07 4.62 9.91
N ALA A 137 -1.11 5.09 10.56
CA ALA A 137 -1.70 6.40 10.28
C ALA A 137 -2.06 7.06 11.61
N ASP A 138 -1.67 8.31 11.77
CA ASP A 138 -1.76 9.04 13.04
C ASP A 138 -1.08 8.28 14.19
N ASP A 139 -1.83 7.99 15.27
CA ASP A 139 -1.34 7.27 16.44
C ASP A 139 -1.66 5.77 16.40
N GLY A 140 -2.11 5.21 15.26
CA GLY A 140 -2.59 3.83 15.20
C GLY A 140 -2.12 3.02 14.00
N PHE A 141 -2.23 1.72 14.14
CA PHE A 141 -1.89 0.72 13.14
C PHE A 141 -3.18 0.16 12.54
N TYR A 142 -3.27 0.21 11.22
CA TYR A 142 -4.38 -0.34 10.44
C TYR A 142 -3.90 -1.55 9.66
N THR A 143 -4.65 -2.65 9.73
CA THR A 143 -4.46 -3.79 8.84
C THR A 143 -5.75 -4.09 8.10
N GLY A 144 -5.67 -4.78 6.99
CA GLY A 144 -6.86 -5.22 6.27
C GLY A 144 -6.54 -6.23 5.19
N ASN A 145 -7.48 -7.15 4.93
CA ASN A 145 -7.31 -8.15 3.88
C ASN A 145 -7.26 -7.51 2.49
N GLN A 146 -8.05 -6.45 2.29
CA GLN A 146 -7.99 -5.62 1.09
C GLN A 146 -8.12 -4.15 1.47
N ILE A 147 -7.18 -3.35 1.02
CA ILE A 147 -7.23 -1.89 1.11
C ILE A 147 -7.29 -1.36 -0.32
N ARG A 148 -8.29 -0.53 -0.62
CA ARG A 148 -8.42 0.11 -1.93
C ARG A 148 -8.69 1.59 -1.78
N ASN A 149 -8.06 2.41 -2.60
CA ASN A 149 -8.39 3.81 -2.70
C ASN A 149 -9.43 4.04 -3.82
N GLU A 150 -10.46 4.80 -3.52
CA GLU A 150 -11.44 5.26 -4.52
C GLU A 150 -11.04 6.63 -5.06
N THR A 151 -10.53 7.48 -4.19
CA THR A 151 -9.96 8.79 -4.51
C THR A 151 -8.69 9.01 -3.68
N LYS A 152 -7.97 10.11 -3.94
CA LYS A 152 -6.77 10.47 -3.16
C LYS A 152 -7.02 10.55 -1.64
N LYS A 153 -8.28 10.74 -1.21
CA LYS A 153 -8.66 10.91 0.20
C LYS A 153 -9.55 9.81 0.76
N VAL A 154 -10.13 8.94 -0.08
CA VAL A 154 -11.12 7.95 0.35
C VAL A 154 -10.57 6.55 0.15
N PHE A 155 -10.52 5.81 1.26
CA PHE A 155 -10.07 4.42 1.30
C PHE A 155 -11.17 3.52 1.82
N TYR A 156 -11.26 2.33 1.26
CA TYR A 156 -12.08 1.24 1.76
C TYR A 156 -11.20 0.09 2.19
N ILE A 157 -11.48 -0.46 3.37
CA ILE A 157 -10.75 -1.58 3.94
C ILE A 157 -11.74 -2.68 4.26
N GLU A 158 -11.41 -3.91 3.86
CA GLU A 158 -12.20 -5.10 4.14
C GLU A 158 -11.47 -5.96 5.17
N ASN A 159 -12.22 -6.50 6.14
CA ASN A 159 -11.71 -7.29 7.27
C ASN A 159 -10.51 -6.60 7.91
N SER A 160 -10.78 -5.45 8.50
CA SER A 160 -9.78 -4.55 9.04
C SER A 160 -9.63 -4.71 10.55
N THR A 161 -8.40 -4.48 11.02
CA THR A 161 -8.14 -4.25 12.44
C THR A 161 -7.50 -2.88 12.63
N TYR A 162 -7.77 -2.28 13.77
CA TYR A 162 -7.15 -1.04 14.22
C TYR A 162 -6.69 -1.17 15.66
N THR A 163 -5.48 -0.77 15.94
CA THR A 163 -4.93 -0.72 17.31
C THR A 163 -3.98 0.45 17.47
N THR A 164 -3.84 0.96 18.68
CA THR A 164 -2.77 1.90 19.05
C THR A 164 -1.62 1.20 19.79
N CYS A 165 -1.71 -0.14 19.93
CA CYS A 165 -0.66 -0.94 20.55
C CYS A 165 0.42 -1.26 19.52
N ASP A 166 1.69 -1.04 19.85
CA ASP A 166 2.87 -1.22 19.02
C ASP A 166 3.52 -2.61 19.14
N LEU A 167 2.88 -3.51 19.89
CA LEU A 167 3.37 -4.88 20.05
C LEU A 167 2.92 -5.78 18.87
N ASP A 168 3.75 -6.76 18.53
CA ASP A 168 3.44 -7.76 17.51
C ASP A 168 2.10 -8.47 17.78
N THR A 169 1.80 -8.72 19.05
CA THR A 169 0.47 -9.19 19.51
C THR A 169 -0.16 -8.06 20.32
N ALA A 170 -1.08 -7.35 19.68
CA ALA A 170 -1.74 -6.23 20.31
C ALA A 170 -2.57 -6.66 21.54
N HIS A 171 -2.45 -5.95 22.66
CA HIS A 171 -3.27 -6.18 23.85
C HIS A 171 -4.74 -5.94 23.59
N PHE A 172 -5.07 -5.00 22.71
CA PHE A 172 -6.43 -4.75 22.26
C PHE A 172 -6.42 -4.31 20.79
N HIS A 173 -7.52 -4.58 20.11
CA HIS A 173 -7.75 -4.08 18.77
C HIS A 173 -9.25 -3.93 18.49
N PHE A 174 -9.57 -3.07 17.57
CA PHE A 174 -10.89 -2.98 16.97
C PHE A 174 -10.91 -3.77 15.67
N GLU A 175 -11.89 -4.64 15.51
CA GLU A 175 -12.13 -5.38 14.28
C GLU A 175 -13.35 -4.82 13.56
N SER A 176 -13.29 -4.78 12.22
CA SER A 176 -14.39 -4.36 11.39
C SER A 176 -14.38 -5.10 10.05
N THR A 177 -15.54 -5.59 9.62
CA THR A 177 -15.68 -6.23 8.32
C THR A 177 -15.54 -5.24 7.18
N LYS A 178 -16.05 -4.01 7.36
CA LYS A 178 -15.97 -2.94 6.34
C LYS A 178 -15.65 -1.61 7.00
N MET A 179 -14.57 -0.99 6.56
CA MET A 179 -14.15 0.32 7.01
C MET A 179 -14.02 1.27 5.82
N LYS A 180 -14.47 2.50 6.00
CA LYS A 180 -14.25 3.61 5.07
C LYS A 180 -13.48 4.69 5.80
N ILE A 181 -12.34 5.07 5.27
CA ILE A 181 -11.52 6.17 5.78
C ILE A 181 -11.64 7.34 4.83
N ILE A 182 -12.05 8.49 5.33
CA ILE A 182 -11.98 9.77 4.64
C ILE A 182 -10.85 10.54 5.33
N GLN A 183 -9.72 10.67 4.66
CA GLN A 183 -8.50 11.29 5.22
C GLN A 183 -8.77 12.70 5.73
N ASN A 184 -8.30 13.00 6.93
CA ASN A 184 -8.47 14.27 7.64
C ASN A 184 -9.94 14.63 7.94
N ASP A 185 -10.85 13.66 7.94
CA ASP A 185 -12.27 13.89 8.19
C ASP A 185 -12.83 12.83 9.14
N VAL A 186 -13.17 11.63 8.66
CA VAL A 186 -13.87 10.62 9.45
C VAL A 186 -13.49 9.20 9.05
N VAL A 187 -13.49 8.30 10.03
CA VAL A 187 -13.43 6.86 9.84
C VAL A 187 -14.80 6.27 10.18
N ILE A 188 -15.38 5.51 9.26
CA ILE A 188 -16.67 4.82 9.42
C ILE A 188 -16.40 3.31 9.34
N ALA A 189 -16.76 2.57 10.38
CA ALA A 189 -16.56 1.13 10.48
C ALA A 189 -17.86 0.39 10.81
N ARG A 190 -18.08 -0.78 10.20
CA ARG A 190 -19.26 -1.60 10.43
C ARG A 190 -19.05 -3.10 10.22
N PRO A 191 -19.44 -3.98 11.17
CA PRO A 191 -19.60 -3.61 12.58
C PRO A 191 -18.26 -3.16 13.14
N ILE A 192 -18.22 -2.68 14.36
CA ILE A 192 -16.98 -2.48 15.10
C ILE A 192 -17.03 -3.33 16.36
N ILE A 193 -15.99 -4.15 16.57
CA ILE A 193 -15.89 -5.06 17.70
C ILE A 193 -14.56 -4.79 18.41
N LEU A 194 -14.62 -4.50 19.69
CA LEU A 194 -13.45 -4.37 20.55
C LEU A 194 -13.03 -5.74 21.06
N HIS A 195 -11.79 -6.10 20.82
CA HIS A 195 -11.14 -7.28 21.36
C HIS A 195 -10.09 -6.88 22.41
N LEU A 196 -10.02 -7.65 23.50
CA LEU A 196 -8.88 -7.68 24.41
C LEU A 196 -8.13 -8.99 24.19
N GLY A 197 -6.93 -8.91 23.61
CA GLY A 197 -6.29 -10.08 23.03
C GLY A 197 -7.17 -10.70 21.95
N GLN A 198 -7.62 -11.93 22.14
CA GLN A 198 -8.50 -12.64 21.20
C GLN A 198 -9.97 -12.67 21.63
N ILE A 199 -10.32 -12.06 22.77
CA ILE A 199 -11.67 -12.13 23.35
C ILE A 199 -12.48 -10.90 22.92
N PRO A 200 -13.60 -11.05 22.20
CA PRO A 200 -14.50 -9.96 21.88
C PRO A 200 -15.22 -9.51 23.17
N ILE A 201 -15.08 -8.25 23.52
CA ILE A 201 -15.65 -7.67 24.74
C ILE A 201 -16.91 -6.87 24.45
N PHE A 202 -16.90 -6.11 23.34
CA PHE A 202 -17.97 -5.18 23.04
C PHE A 202 -18.10 -4.99 21.53
N GLY A 203 -19.31 -4.84 21.04
CA GLY A 203 -19.58 -4.63 19.63
C GLY A 203 -20.68 -3.61 19.38
N LEU A 204 -20.49 -2.80 18.35
CA LEU A 204 -21.48 -1.86 17.81
C LEU A 204 -21.73 -2.16 16.34
N PRO A 205 -22.97 -2.03 15.86
CA PRO A 205 -23.29 -2.25 14.46
C PRO A 205 -22.65 -1.21 13.52
N LEU A 206 -22.33 -0.03 14.07
CA LEU A 206 -21.72 1.09 13.35
C LEU A 206 -20.85 1.90 14.31
N GLY A 207 -19.63 2.21 13.91
CA GLY A 207 -18.74 3.16 14.56
C GLY A 207 -18.42 4.33 13.61
N ILE A 208 -18.47 5.55 14.13
CA ILE A 208 -18.06 6.77 13.42
C ILE A 208 -17.03 7.46 14.30
N PHE A 209 -15.82 7.64 13.75
CA PHE A 209 -14.67 8.18 14.47
C PHE A 209 -14.17 9.42 13.72
N PRO A 210 -14.43 10.63 14.24
CA PRO A 210 -13.92 11.86 13.64
C PRO A 210 -12.39 11.95 13.81
N HIS A 211 -11.72 12.42 12.77
CA HIS A 211 -10.28 12.63 12.77
C HIS A 211 -9.94 13.88 13.61
N LYS A 212 -8.86 13.81 14.41
CA LYS A 212 -8.34 14.97 15.14
C LYS A 212 -7.88 16.05 14.15
N GLY A 213 -8.52 17.23 14.18
CA GLY A 213 -8.20 18.34 13.27
C GLY A 213 -9.00 18.39 11.98
N GLY A 214 -9.93 17.42 11.75
CA GLY A 214 -10.90 17.45 10.67
C GLY A 214 -12.11 18.36 10.96
N GLN A 215 -13.14 18.25 10.13
CA GLN A 215 -14.41 18.90 10.40
C GLN A 215 -15.06 18.32 11.67
N ARG A 216 -15.86 19.14 12.38
CA ARG A 216 -16.54 18.66 13.58
C ARG A 216 -17.68 17.71 13.18
N HIS A 217 -17.53 16.45 13.56
CA HIS A 217 -18.56 15.42 13.43
C HIS A 217 -18.91 14.86 14.79
N SER A 218 -20.18 14.57 15.01
CA SER A 218 -20.56 13.74 16.16
C SER A 218 -20.07 12.32 15.94
N GLY A 219 -19.46 11.72 16.94
CA GLY A 219 -18.93 10.37 16.81
C GLY A 219 -18.18 9.88 18.04
N TRP A 220 -17.69 8.65 17.97
CA TRP A 220 -16.91 8.05 19.03
C TRP A 220 -15.47 8.59 19.03
N ILE A 221 -14.97 8.85 20.22
CA ILE A 221 -13.56 9.18 20.42
C ILE A 221 -12.80 7.85 20.50
N MET A 222 -11.79 7.68 19.66
CA MET A 222 -10.93 6.49 19.70
C MET A 222 -10.19 6.44 21.02
N PRO A 223 -10.31 5.33 21.77
CA PRO A 223 -9.52 5.17 22.99
C PRO A 223 -8.05 4.98 22.65
N SER A 224 -7.19 5.42 23.54
CA SER A 224 -5.76 5.14 23.52
C SER A 224 -5.38 4.26 24.71
N TYR A 225 -4.49 3.31 24.45
CA TYR A 225 -3.91 2.48 25.50
C TYR A 225 -2.65 3.16 26.05
N GLY A 226 -2.47 3.08 27.36
CA GLY A 226 -1.27 3.55 28.02
C GLY A 226 -0.82 2.55 29.09
N ASP A 227 0.48 2.50 29.31
CA ASP A 227 1.10 1.80 30.43
C ASP A 227 1.94 2.77 31.24
N SER A 228 1.76 2.80 32.55
CA SER A 228 2.56 3.62 33.43
C SER A 228 2.90 2.89 34.72
N LYS A 229 4.10 3.15 35.25
CA LYS A 229 4.59 2.53 36.51
C LYS A 229 3.63 2.73 37.69
N ASN A 230 2.85 3.82 37.70
CA ASN A 230 1.97 4.16 38.82
C ASN A 230 0.53 3.64 38.62
N ARG A 231 0.07 3.46 37.39
CA ARG A 231 -1.32 3.08 37.08
C ARG A 231 -1.44 1.70 36.46
N GLY A 232 -0.31 1.08 36.08
CA GLY A 232 -0.32 -0.12 35.24
C GLY A 232 -0.87 0.17 33.86
N GLN A 233 -1.49 -0.85 33.26
CA GLN A 233 -2.12 -0.77 31.96
C GLN A 233 -3.48 -0.09 32.08
N TYR A 234 -3.76 0.89 31.22
CA TYR A 234 -5.02 1.62 31.22
C TYR A 234 -5.46 2.00 29.81
N ILE A 235 -6.77 2.11 29.61
CA ILE A 235 -7.38 2.66 28.41
C ILE A 235 -7.95 4.03 28.75
N GLN A 236 -7.64 5.05 27.95
CA GLN A 236 -8.15 6.41 28.13
C GLN A 236 -8.75 6.96 26.83
N GLY A 237 -9.59 8.00 26.98
CA GLY A 237 -10.16 8.69 25.83
C GLY A 237 -11.38 8.00 25.23
N LEU A 238 -11.97 6.99 25.87
CA LEU A 238 -13.24 6.43 25.43
C LEU A 238 -14.37 7.44 25.69
N GLY A 239 -15.07 7.85 24.64
CA GLY A 239 -16.16 8.82 24.78
C GLY A 239 -16.93 8.98 23.47
N PHE A 240 -18.03 9.75 23.55
CA PHE A 240 -18.81 10.16 22.39
C PHE A 240 -18.90 11.68 22.36
N PHE A 241 -18.62 12.27 21.21
CA PHE A 241 -18.74 13.71 20.98
C PHE A 241 -20.00 14.00 20.17
N TRP A 242 -20.73 15.06 20.60
CA TRP A 242 -21.94 15.55 19.92
C TRP A 242 -21.63 16.76 19.06
#